data_dcafd7b002b3c6560a4d424da414ea84
#
_entry.id   dcafd7b002b3c6560a4d424da414ea84
#
_cell.length_a   1.000
_cell.length_b   1.000
_cell.length_c   1.000
_cell.angle_alpha   90.00
_cell.angle_beta   90.00
_cell.angle_gamma   90.00
#
_symmetry.space_group_name_H-M   'P 1'
#
loop_
_entity.id
_entity.type
_entity.pdbx_description
1 polymer ?
#
loop_
_entity_poly.entity_id
_entity_poly.type
_entity_poly.pdbx_seq_one_letter_code
_entity_poly.pdbx_strand_id
1 'polypeptide(L)'
;MESAGIRVGGVTKRLRNTVALSSLTTEFDPATLHGIIGPDGAGKTTLMRILVGLLRPDEGTVAYSAGGREAAFADIRPDMAYMPQQQSLYPDLSIEEHLEFFRELYQISPDIYAGRRDKLLHLTRLDQFRDRPAGKLSGGMYKKLGLMCALLQSPRIVLLDEPTNGVDPISRREFWDLLYGLVEEGILVVISTAYMDEAERCGKVHILDAGRLLASGEPRAVLSSAGAATFEELFLRGESS
;
A
#
# COMPACT_ATOMS: atom_id res chain seq x y z
N MET A 1 5.21 17.63 -7.13
CA MET A 1 6.08 16.45 -7.46
C MET A 1 5.66 15.89 -8.82
N GLU A 2 6.58 15.32 -9.60
CA GLU A 2 6.20 14.62 -10.82
C GLU A 2 5.36 13.39 -10.48
N SER A 3 4.27 13.17 -11.20
CA SER A 3 3.36 12.04 -10.98
C SER A 3 4.05 10.71 -11.32
N ALA A 4 3.79 9.67 -10.55
CA ALA A 4 4.34 8.34 -10.76
C ALA A 4 3.22 7.29 -10.88
N GLY A 5 3.38 6.32 -11.78
CA GLY A 5 2.41 5.26 -12.04
C GLY A 5 3.06 3.91 -12.27
N ILE A 6 2.27 2.83 -12.22
CA ILE A 6 2.73 1.46 -12.45
C ILE A 6 1.79 0.76 -13.44
N ARG A 7 2.37 0.03 -14.40
CA ARG A 7 1.63 -0.81 -15.34
C ARG A 7 2.10 -2.25 -15.24
N VAL A 8 1.18 -3.17 -15.15
CA VAL A 8 1.40 -4.63 -15.04
C VAL A 8 0.85 -5.28 -16.29
N GLY A 9 1.68 -6.03 -17.00
CA GLY A 9 1.30 -6.70 -18.26
C GLY A 9 1.54 -8.21 -18.19
N GLY A 10 0.46 -9.00 -18.12
CA GLY A 10 0.48 -10.47 -18.21
C GLY A 10 1.29 -11.17 -17.12
N VAL A 11 1.38 -10.59 -15.93
CA VAL A 11 2.22 -11.11 -14.85
C VAL A 11 1.72 -12.45 -14.33
N THR A 12 2.58 -13.44 -14.39
CA THR A 12 2.40 -14.77 -13.79
C THR A 12 3.48 -15.00 -12.74
N LYS A 13 3.07 -15.56 -11.60
CA LYS A 13 3.99 -15.95 -10.53
C LYS A 13 3.63 -17.29 -9.93
N ARG A 14 4.61 -18.19 -9.89
CA ARG A 14 4.52 -19.49 -9.20
C ARG A 14 5.33 -19.42 -7.90
N LEU A 15 4.73 -19.88 -6.83
CA LEU A 15 5.39 -20.04 -5.53
C LEU A 15 5.37 -21.54 -5.18
N ARG A 16 6.52 -22.20 -5.26
CA ARG A 16 6.62 -23.67 -5.16
C ARG A 16 5.66 -24.34 -6.16
N ASN A 17 4.63 -25.03 -5.68
CA ASN A 17 3.67 -25.79 -6.50
C ASN A 17 2.35 -25.03 -6.77
N THR A 18 2.24 -23.77 -6.33
CA THR A 18 1.01 -22.98 -6.45
C THR A 18 1.21 -21.81 -7.40
N VAL A 19 0.26 -21.59 -8.30
CA VAL A 19 0.20 -20.37 -9.12
C VAL A 19 -0.40 -19.26 -8.26
N ALA A 20 0.45 -18.35 -7.80
CA ALA A 20 0.04 -17.25 -6.94
C ALA A 20 -0.55 -16.06 -7.73
N LEU A 21 -0.12 -15.88 -9.00
CA LEU A 21 -0.70 -14.93 -9.95
C LEU A 21 -0.71 -15.57 -11.34
N SER A 22 -1.79 -15.38 -12.11
CA SER A 22 -2.01 -15.96 -13.42
C SER A 22 -2.35 -14.89 -14.44
N SER A 23 -1.38 -14.54 -15.29
CA SER A 23 -1.52 -13.61 -16.43
C SER A 23 -2.23 -12.28 -16.07
N LEU A 24 -1.86 -11.70 -14.92
CA LEU A 24 -2.49 -10.50 -14.39
C LEU A 24 -2.05 -9.27 -15.18
N THR A 25 -3.03 -8.50 -15.66
CA THR A 25 -2.82 -7.23 -16.35
C THR A 25 -3.65 -6.15 -15.69
N THR A 26 -3.00 -5.08 -15.24
CA THR A 26 -3.66 -3.94 -14.60
C THR A 26 -2.75 -2.71 -14.57
N GLU A 27 -3.29 -1.56 -14.16
CA GLU A 27 -2.55 -0.32 -14.04
C GLU A 27 -2.91 0.44 -12.76
N PHE A 28 -1.92 1.15 -12.22
CA PHE A 28 -2.05 2.00 -11.04
C PHE A 28 -1.73 3.43 -11.45
N ASP A 29 -2.77 4.27 -11.47
CA ASP A 29 -2.67 5.66 -11.90
C ASP A 29 -2.01 6.53 -10.84
N PRO A 30 -1.29 7.57 -11.27
CA PRO A 30 -0.74 8.56 -10.36
C PRO A 30 -1.80 9.25 -9.49
N ALA A 31 -1.37 9.71 -8.31
CA ALA A 31 -2.20 10.52 -7.40
C ALA A 31 -3.59 9.91 -7.15
N THR A 32 -3.64 8.58 -7.02
CA THR A 32 -4.89 7.83 -6.83
C THR A 32 -4.70 6.80 -5.72
N LEU A 33 -5.76 6.56 -4.95
CA LEU A 33 -5.82 5.49 -3.98
C LEU A 33 -6.37 4.23 -4.65
N HIS A 34 -5.51 3.22 -4.80
CA HIS A 34 -5.86 1.93 -5.36
C HIS A 34 -6.01 0.88 -4.27
N GLY A 35 -7.09 0.08 -4.35
CA GLY A 35 -7.30 -1.08 -3.49
C GLY A 35 -7.10 -2.39 -4.25
N ILE A 36 -6.20 -3.26 -3.79
CA ILE A 36 -6.10 -4.65 -4.21
C ILE A 36 -6.95 -5.47 -3.24
N ILE A 37 -8.14 -5.85 -3.67
CA ILE A 37 -9.19 -6.43 -2.81
C ILE A 37 -9.32 -7.92 -3.12
N GLY A 38 -9.44 -8.76 -2.09
CA GLY A 38 -9.66 -10.19 -2.28
C GLY A 38 -9.46 -10.99 -0.99
N PRO A 39 -9.91 -12.25 -0.96
CA PRO A 39 -9.77 -13.11 0.21
C PRO A 39 -8.30 -13.43 0.52
N ASP A 40 -8.07 -14.11 1.65
CA ASP A 40 -6.75 -14.62 1.97
C ASP A 40 -6.32 -15.65 0.93
N GLY A 41 -5.05 -15.56 0.52
CA GLY A 41 -4.53 -16.41 -0.56
C GLY A 41 -4.83 -15.95 -1.99
N ALA A 42 -5.59 -14.88 -2.20
CA ALA A 42 -5.91 -14.36 -3.54
C ALA A 42 -4.69 -13.86 -4.35
N GLY A 43 -3.53 -13.70 -3.73
CA GLY A 43 -2.31 -13.24 -4.41
C GLY A 43 -1.94 -11.78 -4.13
N LYS A 44 -2.68 -11.06 -3.28
CA LYS A 44 -2.49 -9.63 -2.96
C LYS A 44 -1.04 -9.30 -2.56
N THR A 45 -0.52 -9.94 -1.52
CA THR A 45 0.86 -9.75 -1.04
C THR A 45 1.90 -10.11 -2.10
N THR A 46 1.63 -11.15 -2.93
CA THR A 46 2.51 -11.52 -4.04
C THR A 46 2.59 -10.41 -5.07
N LEU A 47 1.45 -9.85 -5.46
CA LEU A 47 1.41 -8.69 -6.37
C LEU A 47 2.14 -7.50 -5.77
N MET A 48 1.86 -7.13 -4.52
CA MET A 48 2.53 -6.02 -3.83
C MET A 48 4.06 -6.16 -3.85
N ARG A 49 4.57 -7.36 -3.54
CA ARG A 49 6.02 -7.65 -3.55
C ARG A 49 6.63 -7.56 -4.96
N ILE A 50 5.87 -7.91 -5.99
CA ILE A 50 6.31 -7.75 -7.38
C ILE A 50 6.35 -6.26 -7.73
N LEU A 51 5.33 -5.48 -7.37
CA LEU A 51 5.27 -4.04 -7.65
C LEU A 51 6.43 -3.26 -7.01
N VAL A 52 6.94 -3.68 -5.86
CA VAL A 52 8.09 -3.05 -5.20
C VAL A 52 9.44 -3.71 -5.55
N GLY A 53 9.44 -4.67 -6.48
CA GLY A 53 10.66 -5.35 -6.94
C GLY A 53 11.29 -6.32 -5.93
N LEU A 54 10.59 -6.68 -4.84
CA LEU A 54 11.04 -7.70 -3.88
C LEU A 54 10.87 -9.12 -4.42
N LEU A 55 10.01 -9.29 -5.42
CA LEU A 55 9.76 -10.57 -6.07
C LEU A 55 9.72 -10.36 -7.59
N ARG A 56 10.43 -11.21 -8.34
CA ARG A 56 10.37 -11.16 -9.80
C ARG A 56 9.20 -12.00 -10.32
N PRO A 57 8.43 -11.52 -11.31
CA PRO A 57 7.47 -12.36 -12.01
C PRO A 57 8.21 -13.46 -12.79
N ASP A 58 7.53 -14.59 -13.03
CA ASP A 58 8.05 -15.66 -13.87
C ASP A 58 7.74 -15.38 -15.34
N GLU A 59 6.61 -14.69 -15.62
CA GLU A 59 6.20 -14.24 -16.94
C GLU A 59 5.57 -12.84 -16.84
N GLY A 60 5.55 -12.11 -17.95
CA GLY A 60 4.99 -10.75 -18.01
C GLY A 60 5.96 -9.67 -17.56
N THR A 61 5.47 -8.46 -17.44
CA THR A 61 6.27 -7.26 -17.17
C THR A 61 5.62 -6.33 -16.16
N VAL A 62 6.45 -5.56 -15.46
CA VAL A 62 6.03 -4.40 -14.67
C VAL A 62 6.80 -3.20 -15.20
N ALA A 63 6.08 -2.18 -15.66
CA ALA A 63 6.62 -0.92 -16.14
C ALA A 63 6.25 0.22 -15.18
N TYR A 64 7.15 1.15 -15.01
CA TYR A 64 6.97 2.31 -14.15
C TYR A 64 7.01 3.58 -14.98
N SER A 65 6.32 4.62 -14.49
CA SER A 65 6.35 5.93 -15.12
C SER A 65 6.61 7.03 -14.09
N ALA A 66 7.30 8.08 -14.52
CA ALA A 66 7.52 9.30 -13.75
C ALA A 66 7.33 10.51 -14.68
N GLY A 67 6.52 11.50 -14.28
CA GLY A 67 6.22 12.66 -15.11
C GLY A 67 5.61 12.31 -16.48
N GLY A 68 4.82 11.22 -16.55
CA GLY A 68 4.21 10.73 -17.79
C GLY A 68 5.16 10.02 -18.77
N ARG A 69 6.41 9.76 -18.37
CA ARG A 69 7.41 9.03 -19.16
C ARG A 69 7.75 7.70 -18.51
N GLU A 70 8.10 6.72 -19.32
CA GLU A 70 8.61 5.45 -18.81
C GLU A 70 9.90 5.68 -18.02
N ALA A 71 10.01 5.02 -16.85
CA ALA A 71 11.14 5.10 -15.95
C ALA A 71 11.72 3.70 -15.68
N ALA A 72 13.03 3.58 -15.61
CA ALA A 72 13.65 2.34 -15.19
C ALA A 72 13.36 2.09 -13.70
N PHE A 73 13.23 0.82 -13.30
CA PHE A 73 12.97 0.47 -11.91
C PHE A 73 14.02 1.04 -10.95
N ALA A 74 15.29 1.06 -11.36
CA ALA A 74 16.39 1.62 -10.55
C ALA A 74 16.19 3.11 -10.23
N ASP A 75 15.58 3.86 -11.15
CA ASP A 75 15.35 5.30 -11.00
C ASP A 75 14.12 5.61 -10.13
N ILE A 76 13.09 4.76 -10.19
CA ILE A 76 11.84 4.96 -9.41
C ILE A 76 11.90 4.34 -8.02
N ARG A 77 12.75 3.33 -7.81
CA ARG A 77 12.85 2.61 -6.53
C ARG A 77 13.11 3.50 -5.31
N PRO A 78 13.96 4.54 -5.38
CA PRO A 78 14.18 5.47 -4.26
C PRO A 78 12.91 6.24 -3.85
N ASP A 79 11.96 6.37 -4.78
CA ASP A 79 10.68 7.06 -4.58
C ASP A 79 9.54 6.12 -4.21
N MET A 80 9.84 4.87 -3.87
CA MET A 80 8.85 3.87 -3.48
C MET A 80 9.00 3.52 -2.00
N ALA A 81 7.88 3.48 -1.29
CA ALA A 81 7.81 2.95 0.07
C ALA A 81 6.91 1.73 0.13
N TYR A 82 7.28 0.75 0.94
CA TYR A 82 6.51 -0.47 1.17
C TYR A 82 6.37 -0.76 2.66
N MET A 83 5.13 -0.89 3.09
CA MET A 83 4.80 -1.35 4.44
C MET A 83 4.24 -2.77 4.35
N PRO A 84 4.97 -3.79 4.82
CA PRO A 84 4.51 -5.18 4.78
C PRO A 84 3.40 -5.43 5.80
N GLN A 85 2.60 -6.47 5.58
CA GLN A 85 1.52 -6.91 6.46
C GLN A 85 2.01 -7.13 7.90
N GLN A 86 3.14 -7.83 8.06
CA GLN A 86 3.84 -7.97 9.33
C GLN A 86 4.98 -6.95 9.39
N GLN A 87 4.79 -5.96 10.23
CA GLN A 87 5.83 -4.96 10.48
C GLN A 87 6.80 -5.47 11.53
N SER A 88 8.09 -5.28 11.27
CA SER A 88 9.18 -5.63 12.18
C SER A 88 9.82 -4.36 12.71
N LEU A 89 9.05 -3.56 13.46
CA LEU A 89 9.60 -2.44 14.21
C LEU A 89 10.30 -2.98 15.47
N TYR A 90 11.35 -2.31 15.91
CA TYR A 90 12.10 -2.69 17.10
C TYR A 90 11.29 -2.36 18.35
N PRO A 91 10.84 -3.34 19.16
CA PRO A 91 9.90 -3.09 20.25
C PRO A 91 10.45 -2.19 21.35
N ASP A 92 11.76 -2.17 21.52
CA ASP A 92 12.45 -1.40 22.57
C ASP A 92 12.77 0.04 22.14
N LEU A 93 12.76 0.35 20.85
CA LEU A 93 12.97 1.69 20.36
C LEU A 93 11.68 2.52 20.49
N SER A 94 11.82 3.76 20.92
CA SER A 94 10.75 4.77 20.91
C SER A 94 10.39 5.20 19.48
N ILE A 95 9.30 5.95 19.34
CA ILE A 95 8.91 6.55 18.05
C ILE A 95 10.04 7.43 17.51
N GLU A 96 10.63 8.30 18.35
CA GLU A 96 11.70 9.19 17.94
C GLU A 96 12.95 8.40 17.49
N GLU A 97 13.35 7.38 18.25
CA GLU A 97 14.50 6.55 17.90
C GLU A 97 14.28 5.75 16.61
N HIS A 98 13.05 5.32 16.31
CA HIS A 98 12.74 4.72 15.02
C HIS A 98 12.92 5.71 13.86
N LEU A 99 12.39 6.92 13.99
CA LEU A 99 12.53 7.94 12.95
C LEU A 99 14.00 8.32 12.74
N GLU A 100 14.79 8.41 13.81
CA GLU A 100 16.23 8.66 13.72
C GLU A 100 16.96 7.50 13.04
N PHE A 101 16.64 6.25 13.41
CA PHE A 101 17.19 5.06 12.76
C PHE A 101 16.92 5.06 11.24
N PHE A 102 15.69 5.35 10.83
CA PHE A 102 15.35 5.42 9.41
C PHE A 102 15.96 6.65 8.71
N ARG A 103 16.14 7.78 9.42
CA ARG A 103 16.88 8.92 8.90
C ARG A 103 18.30 8.52 8.48
N GLU A 104 19.00 7.80 9.38
CA GLU A 104 20.36 7.33 9.09
C GLU A 104 20.38 6.31 7.96
N LEU A 105 19.47 5.33 7.99
CA LEU A 105 19.35 4.31 6.95
C LEU A 105 19.12 4.91 5.56
N TYR A 106 18.28 5.95 5.48
CA TYR A 106 17.95 6.64 4.23
C TYR A 106 18.90 7.80 3.91
N GLN A 107 19.89 8.06 4.76
CA GLN A 107 20.88 9.14 4.61
C GLN A 107 20.22 10.53 4.43
N ILE A 108 19.14 10.79 5.16
CA ILE A 108 18.43 12.06 5.12
C ILE A 108 19.23 13.10 5.93
N SER A 109 19.52 14.24 5.32
CA SER A 109 20.24 15.32 6.02
C SER A 109 19.45 15.86 7.23
N PRO A 110 20.12 16.28 8.30
CA PRO A 110 19.45 16.77 9.52
C PRO A 110 18.47 17.91 9.25
N ASP A 111 18.81 18.83 8.35
CA ASP A 111 17.97 19.99 8.02
C ASP A 111 16.63 19.57 7.38
N ILE A 112 16.65 18.57 6.48
CA ILE A 112 15.46 18.04 5.84
C ILE A 112 14.67 17.17 6.84
N TYR A 113 15.37 16.38 7.64
CA TYR A 113 14.77 15.46 8.59
C TYR A 113 13.88 16.16 9.61
N ALA A 114 14.34 17.23 10.23
CA ALA A 114 13.59 17.91 11.27
C ALA A 114 12.18 18.31 10.80
N GLY A 115 12.08 18.93 9.63
CA GLY A 115 10.78 19.33 9.08
C GLY A 115 9.89 18.14 8.69
N ARG A 116 10.47 17.08 8.12
CA ARG A 116 9.71 15.86 7.76
C ARG A 116 9.21 15.12 9.00
N ARG A 117 10.05 14.94 9.98
CA ARG A 117 9.71 14.33 11.27
C ARG A 117 8.55 15.04 11.94
N ASP A 118 8.64 16.35 12.11
CA ASP A 118 7.62 17.14 12.79
C ASP A 118 6.29 17.11 12.02
N LYS A 119 6.32 17.20 10.67
CA LYS A 119 5.14 17.04 9.82
C LYS A 119 4.49 15.67 10.03
N LEU A 120 5.26 14.58 10.02
CA LEU A 120 4.77 13.21 10.16
C LEU A 120 4.20 12.94 11.55
N LEU A 121 4.87 13.39 12.60
CA LEU A 121 4.38 13.30 13.98
C LEU A 121 3.02 13.99 14.12
N HIS A 122 2.92 15.23 13.64
CA HIS A 122 1.68 15.99 13.67
C HIS A 122 0.56 15.32 12.88
N LEU A 123 0.83 14.89 11.63
CA LEU A 123 -0.12 14.22 10.76
C LEU A 123 -0.69 12.94 11.39
N THR A 124 0.16 12.15 12.05
CA THR A 124 -0.23 10.89 12.70
C THR A 124 -0.79 11.08 14.11
N ARG A 125 -0.71 12.30 14.67
CA ARG A 125 -1.07 12.63 16.06
C ARG A 125 -0.25 11.84 17.10
N LEU A 126 1.02 11.59 16.79
CA LEU A 126 1.93 10.88 17.67
C LEU A 126 2.91 11.80 18.42
N ASP A 127 2.77 13.12 18.30
CA ASP A 127 3.65 14.12 18.90
C ASP A 127 3.90 13.92 20.40
N GLN A 128 2.82 13.64 21.15
CA GLN A 128 2.90 13.47 22.60
C GLN A 128 3.41 12.09 23.05
N PHE A 129 3.69 11.19 22.08
CA PHE A 129 4.11 9.82 22.35
C PHE A 129 5.54 9.52 21.88
N ARG A 130 6.32 10.55 21.52
CA ARG A 130 7.65 10.42 20.90
C ARG A 130 8.57 9.45 21.64
N ASP A 131 8.57 9.52 22.97
CA ASP A 131 9.46 8.72 23.83
C ASP A 131 8.86 7.34 24.17
N ARG A 132 7.68 7.00 23.62
CA ARG A 132 7.04 5.72 23.90
C ARG A 132 7.64 4.60 23.04
N PRO A 133 8.15 3.52 23.66
CA PRO A 133 8.64 2.36 22.94
C PRO A 133 7.56 1.72 22.06
N ALA A 134 7.96 1.24 20.87
CA ALA A 134 7.04 0.64 19.90
C ALA A 134 6.25 -0.55 20.48
N GLY A 135 6.88 -1.36 21.33
CA GLY A 135 6.22 -2.48 22.01
C GLY A 135 5.11 -2.08 23.01
N LYS A 136 5.00 -0.78 23.35
CA LYS A 136 3.96 -0.22 24.24
C LYS A 136 2.91 0.60 23.48
N LEU A 137 2.94 0.63 22.16
CA LEU A 137 1.97 1.30 21.32
C LEU A 137 0.70 0.45 21.16
N SER A 138 -0.46 1.11 20.99
CA SER A 138 -1.65 0.40 20.51
C SER A 138 -1.43 -0.08 19.07
N GLY A 139 -2.24 -1.04 18.60
CA GLY A 139 -2.14 -1.54 17.23
C GLY A 139 -2.22 -0.43 16.18
N GLY A 140 -3.16 0.51 16.33
CA GLY A 140 -3.28 1.67 15.44
C GLY A 140 -2.07 2.60 15.50
N MET A 141 -1.53 2.90 16.68
CA MET A 141 -0.31 3.71 16.82
C MET A 141 0.90 3.00 16.19
N TYR A 142 1.01 1.69 16.38
CA TYR A 142 2.09 0.89 15.78
C TYR A 142 2.05 0.93 14.25
N LYS A 143 0.85 0.79 13.66
CA LYS A 143 0.66 0.92 12.20
C LYS A 143 0.99 2.33 11.69
N LYS A 144 0.60 3.38 12.44
CA LYS A 144 0.96 4.76 12.12
C LYS A 144 2.48 4.99 12.17
N LEU A 145 3.19 4.43 13.16
CA LEU A 145 4.66 4.50 13.22
C LEU A 145 5.28 3.83 12.00
N GLY A 146 4.82 2.64 11.59
CA GLY A 146 5.29 1.98 10.39
C GLY A 146 5.08 2.82 9.13
N LEU A 147 3.92 3.47 9.00
CA LEU A 147 3.65 4.41 7.91
C LEU A 147 4.59 5.62 7.95
N MET A 148 4.83 6.21 9.12
CA MET A 148 5.78 7.33 9.26
C MET A 148 7.18 6.95 8.78
N CYS A 149 7.69 5.78 9.20
CA CYS A 149 9.00 5.28 8.76
C CYS A 149 9.05 5.12 7.23
N ALA A 150 7.98 4.62 6.62
CA ALA A 150 7.87 4.47 5.17
C ALA A 150 7.82 5.83 4.44
N LEU A 151 7.17 6.84 5.03
CA LEU A 151 7.00 8.18 4.44
C LEU A 151 8.20 9.10 4.63
N LEU A 152 9.15 8.75 5.49
CA LEU A 152 10.28 9.64 5.84
C LEU A 152 11.15 10.02 4.62
N GLN A 153 11.22 9.15 3.61
CA GLN A 153 11.90 9.44 2.33
C GLN A 153 11.13 10.39 1.42
N SER A 154 9.86 10.74 1.73
CA SER A 154 8.95 11.48 0.85
C SER A 154 8.73 10.75 -0.49
N PRO A 155 8.24 9.50 -0.47
CA PRO A 155 8.05 8.69 -1.66
C PRO A 155 6.94 9.25 -2.56
N ARG A 156 7.02 8.94 -3.86
CA ARG A 156 5.95 9.21 -4.84
C ARG A 156 4.96 8.04 -4.97
N ILE A 157 5.37 6.84 -4.55
CA ILE A 157 4.56 5.62 -4.56
C ILE A 157 4.62 4.97 -3.19
N VAL A 158 3.48 4.71 -2.59
CA VAL A 158 3.35 4.05 -1.28
C VAL A 158 2.50 2.80 -1.44
N LEU A 159 3.06 1.65 -1.08
CA LEU A 159 2.36 0.37 -1.09
C LEU A 159 2.21 -0.13 0.35
N LEU A 160 0.99 -0.46 0.76
CA LEU A 160 0.65 -0.84 2.13
C LEU A 160 -0.09 -2.18 2.12
N ASP A 161 0.55 -3.22 2.65
CA ASP A 161 -0.01 -4.57 2.66
C ASP A 161 -0.82 -4.79 3.93
N GLU A 162 -2.15 -4.86 3.81
CA GLU A 162 -3.13 -4.98 4.90
C GLU A 162 -2.90 -4.00 6.06
N PRO A 163 -2.83 -2.69 5.78
CA PRO A 163 -2.41 -1.71 6.78
C PRO A 163 -3.38 -1.57 7.96
N THR A 164 -4.65 -1.87 7.77
CA THR A 164 -5.73 -1.70 8.74
C THR A 164 -6.11 -2.99 9.46
N ASN A 165 -5.47 -4.12 9.12
CA ASN A 165 -5.76 -5.40 9.75
C ASN A 165 -5.42 -5.37 11.24
N GLY A 166 -6.39 -5.77 12.09
CA GLY A 166 -6.25 -5.77 13.55
C GLY A 166 -6.26 -4.38 14.21
N VAL A 167 -6.68 -3.34 13.47
CA VAL A 167 -6.81 -1.96 13.98
C VAL A 167 -8.26 -1.70 14.40
N ASP A 168 -8.44 -1.05 15.54
CA ASP A 168 -9.77 -0.64 16.03
C ASP A 168 -10.46 0.36 15.07
N PRO A 169 -11.81 0.48 15.11
CA PRO A 169 -12.54 1.30 14.13
C PRO A 169 -12.16 2.78 14.13
N ILE A 170 -11.80 3.36 15.29
CA ILE A 170 -11.43 4.77 15.39
C ILE A 170 -10.05 4.99 14.73
N SER A 171 -9.06 4.18 15.13
CA SER A 171 -7.72 4.23 14.54
C SER A 171 -7.73 3.88 13.06
N ARG A 172 -8.62 2.97 12.60
CA ARG A 172 -8.81 2.66 11.19
C ARG A 172 -9.28 3.90 10.41
N ARG A 173 -10.29 4.61 10.93
CA ARG A 173 -10.78 5.86 10.30
C ARG A 173 -9.66 6.89 10.17
N GLU A 174 -8.92 7.14 11.26
CA GLU A 174 -7.79 8.07 11.24
C GLU A 174 -6.71 7.65 10.24
N PHE A 175 -6.48 6.33 10.08
CA PHE A 175 -5.52 5.82 9.09
C PHE A 175 -5.98 6.11 7.66
N TRP A 176 -7.28 5.96 7.37
CA TRP A 176 -7.84 6.32 6.07
C TRP A 176 -7.73 7.83 5.77
N ASP A 177 -7.96 8.69 6.76
CA ASP A 177 -7.77 10.13 6.61
C ASP A 177 -6.31 10.46 6.23
N LEU A 178 -5.33 9.74 6.80
CA LEU A 178 -3.92 9.87 6.41
C LEU A 178 -3.70 9.48 4.95
N LEU A 179 -4.28 8.37 4.48
CA LEU A 179 -4.14 7.92 3.09
C LEU A 179 -4.71 8.93 2.10
N TYR A 180 -5.87 9.52 2.40
CA TYR A 180 -6.44 10.58 1.56
C TYR A 180 -5.52 11.80 1.49
N GLY A 181 -4.94 12.24 2.61
CA GLY A 181 -3.96 13.32 2.61
C GLY A 181 -2.73 13.05 1.73
N LEU A 182 -2.25 11.78 1.68
CA LEU A 182 -1.15 11.41 0.78
C LEU A 182 -1.54 11.54 -0.69
N VAL A 183 -2.75 11.13 -1.06
CA VAL A 183 -3.27 11.27 -2.43
C VAL A 183 -3.42 12.74 -2.83
N GLU A 184 -3.91 13.59 -1.92
CA GLU A 184 -4.00 15.05 -2.14
C GLU A 184 -2.61 15.69 -2.34
N GLU A 185 -1.55 15.13 -1.73
CA GLU A 185 -0.16 15.52 -1.99
C GLU A 185 0.39 14.98 -3.32
N GLY A 186 -0.42 14.26 -4.11
CA GLY A 186 -0.04 13.73 -5.43
C GLY A 186 0.66 12.37 -5.39
N ILE A 187 0.63 11.66 -4.26
CA ILE A 187 1.24 10.34 -4.07
C ILE A 187 0.31 9.26 -4.62
N LEU A 188 0.86 8.31 -5.38
CA LEU A 188 0.18 7.06 -5.69
C LEU A 188 0.17 6.17 -4.44
N VAL A 189 -1.02 5.82 -3.95
CA VAL A 189 -1.19 4.93 -2.80
C VAL A 189 -1.85 3.63 -3.27
N VAL A 190 -1.23 2.50 -2.97
CA VAL A 190 -1.79 1.16 -3.23
C VAL A 190 -1.92 0.43 -1.89
N ILE A 191 -3.12 0.01 -1.55
CA ILE A 191 -3.36 -0.84 -0.39
C ILE A 191 -3.79 -2.23 -0.82
N SER A 192 -3.46 -3.25 -0.04
CA SER A 192 -4.14 -4.54 -0.10
C SER A 192 -5.07 -4.69 1.10
N THR A 193 -6.20 -5.34 0.91
CA THR A 193 -7.11 -5.66 2.02
C THR A 193 -8.01 -6.86 1.70
N ALA A 194 -8.40 -7.60 2.75
CA ALA A 194 -9.45 -8.60 2.69
C ALA A 194 -10.81 -8.02 3.10
N TYR A 195 -10.86 -6.80 3.59
CA TYR A 195 -12.09 -6.14 4.03
C TYR A 195 -12.81 -5.52 2.83
N MET A 196 -13.98 -6.03 2.50
CA MET A 196 -14.76 -5.60 1.33
C MET A 196 -15.32 -4.17 1.48
N ASP A 197 -15.63 -3.74 2.72
CA ASP A 197 -16.07 -2.38 3.03
C ASP A 197 -15.01 -1.31 2.75
N GLU A 198 -13.74 -1.71 2.68
CA GLU A 198 -12.64 -0.82 2.32
C GLU A 198 -12.54 -0.55 0.81
N ALA A 199 -13.11 -1.43 -0.02
CA ALA A 199 -13.12 -1.24 -1.47
C ALA A 199 -13.81 0.06 -1.89
N GLU A 200 -14.93 0.41 -1.24
CA GLU A 200 -15.69 1.64 -1.55
C GLU A 200 -14.95 2.94 -1.19
N ARG A 201 -13.90 2.85 -0.37
CA ARG A 201 -13.05 3.97 0.04
C ARG A 201 -11.95 4.29 -0.95
N CYS A 202 -11.67 3.37 -1.89
CA CYS A 202 -10.63 3.52 -2.89
C CYS A 202 -11.13 4.32 -4.09
N GLY A 203 -10.24 5.03 -4.77
CA GLY A 203 -10.52 5.67 -6.06
C GLY A 203 -10.65 4.64 -7.19
N LYS A 204 -9.81 3.59 -7.14
CA LYS A 204 -9.89 2.42 -8.02
C LYS A 204 -9.68 1.14 -7.24
N VAL A 205 -10.33 0.05 -7.68
CA VAL A 205 -10.17 -1.28 -7.09
C VAL A 205 -9.68 -2.29 -8.12
N HIS A 206 -8.95 -3.28 -7.65
CA HIS A 206 -8.45 -4.43 -8.39
C HIS A 206 -8.88 -5.66 -7.62
N ILE A 207 -9.92 -6.33 -8.12
CA ILE A 207 -10.54 -7.48 -7.45
C ILE A 207 -9.75 -8.72 -7.82
N LEU A 208 -9.07 -9.31 -6.84
CA LEU A 208 -8.29 -10.53 -7.01
C LEU A 208 -8.99 -11.72 -6.35
N ASP A 209 -8.99 -12.84 -7.08
CA ASP A 209 -9.34 -14.14 -6.54
C ASP A 209 -8.49 -15.24 -7.18
N ALA A 210 -8.02 -16.21 -6.38
CA ALA A 210 -7.22 -17.34 -6.83
C ALA A 210 -6.09 -16.96 -7.82
N GLY A 211 -5.41 -15.84 -7.60
CA GLY A 211 -4.33 -15.32 -8.43
C GLY A 211 -4.77 -14.65 -9.74
N ARG A 212 -6.06 -14.44 -9.97
CA ARG A 212 -6.62 -13.80 -11.16
C ARG A 212 -7.23 -12.45 -10.83
N LEU A 213 -7.13 -11.52 -11.77
CA LEU A 213 -7.86 -10.26 -11.72
C LEU A 213 -9.28 -10.51 -12.28
N LEU A 214 -10.28 -10.40 -11.41
CA LEU A 214 -11.69 -10.56 -11.80
C LEU A 214 -12.27 -9.29 -12.39
N ALA A 215 -11.94 -8.14 -11.80
CA ALA A 215 -12.40 -6.83 -12.24
C ALA A 215 -11.43 -5.75 -11.79
N SER A 216 -11.41 -4.61 -12.50
CA SER A 216 -10.66 -3.41 -12.12
C SER A 216 -11.39 -2.18 -12.61
N GLY A 217 -11.39 -1.11 -11.80
CA GLY A 217 -12.01 0.16 -12.12
C GLY A 217 -12.49 0.94 -10.90
N GLU A 218 -13.29 1.97 -11.12
CA GLU A 218 -13.95 2.68 -10.04
C GLU A 218 -14.92 1.74 -9.30
N PRO A 219 -15.00 1.79 -7.94
CA PRO A 219 -15.82 0.87 -7.15
C PRO A 219 -17.27 0.71 -7.65
N ARG A 220 -17.95 1.84 -7.91
CA ARG A 220 -19.33 1.84 -8.38
C ARG A 220 -19.49 1.23 -9.78
N ALA A 221 -18.53 1.50 -10.67
CA ALA A 221 -18.55 0.95 -12.03
C ALA A 221 -18.34 -0.57 -12.01
N VAL A 222 -17.42 -1.07 -11.15
CA VAL A 222 -17.18 -2.50 -10.96
C VAL A 222 -18.44 -3.21 -10.43
N LEU A 223 -19.09 -2.68 -9.38
CA LEU A 223 -20.33 -3.24 -8.84
C LEU A 223 -21.45 -3.25 -9.86
N SER A 224 -21.64 -2.13 -10.57
CA SER A 224 -22.68 -2.01 -11.61
C SER A 224 -22.48 -3.01 -12.76
N SER A 225 -21.25 -3.18 -13.24
CA SER A 225 -20.94 -4.13 -14.33
C SER A 225 -21.12 -5.59 -13.90
N ALA A 226 -20.91 -5.91 -12.64
CA ALA A 226 -21.13 -7.24 -12.07
C ALA A 226 -22.59 -7.49 -11.66
N GLY A 227 -23.45 -6.46 -11.71
CA GLY A 227 -24.85 -6.55 -11.23
C GLY A 227 -24.95 -6.82 -9.73
N ALA A 228 -23.94 -6.47 -8.94
CA ALA A 228 -23.87 -6.69 -7.50
C ALA A 228 -24.14 -5.37 -6.74
N ALA A 229 -24.80 -5.46 -5.60
CA ALA A 229 -25.05 -4.30 -4.74
C ALA A 229 -23.85 -3.99 -3.82
N THR A 230 -23.07 -5.01 -3.44
CA THR A 230 -21.89 -4.90 -2.58
C THR A 230 -20.74 -5.77 -3.09
N PHE A 231 -19.53 -5.51 -2.61
CA PHE A 231 -18.36 -6.35 -2.95
C PHE A 231 -18.46 -7.74 -2.33
N GLU A 232 -19.09 -7.90 -1.15
CA GLU A 232 -19.38 -9.21 -0.59
C GLU A 232 -20.27 -10.06 -1.54
N GLU A 233 -21.32 -9.45 -2.08
CA GLU A 233 -22.20 -10.12 -3.04
C GLU A 233 -21.44 -10.52 -4.33
N LEU A 234 -20.53 -9.66 -4.81
CA LEU A 234 -19.71 -9.94 -5.97
C LEU A 234 -18.85 -11.20 -5.76
N PHE A 235 -18.18 -11.32 -4.61
CA PHE A 235 -17.36 -12.49 -4.29
C PHE A 235 -18.19 -13.76 -4.12
N LEU A 236 -19.32 -13.71 -3.41
CA LEU A 236 -20.21 -14.87 -3.23
C LEU A 236 -20.72 -15.43 -4.55
N ARG A 237 -20.97 -14.61 -5.55
CA ARG A 237 -21.36 -15.05 -6.90
C ARG A 237 -20.21 -15.70 -7.66
N GLY A 238 -18.97 -15.23 -7.46
CA GLY A 238 -17.76 -15.80 -8.07
C GLY A 238 -17.46 -17.21 -7.59
N GLU A 239 -17.76 -17.54 -6.33
CA GLU A 239 -17.57 -18.89 -5.78
C GLU A 239 -18.60 -19.92 -6.31
N SER A 240 -19.69 -19.45 -6.93
CA SER A 240 -20.78 -20.30 -7.40
C SER A 240 -20.69 -20.65 -8.89
N SER A 241 -19.62 -20.24 -9.58
CA SER A 241 -19.37 -20.44 -11.01
C SER A 241 -18.12 -21.25 -11.26
#